data_c6d1eb4fb0d6f6c30b060939ded8f834
#
_entry.id   c6d1eb4fb0d6f6c30b060939ded8f834
#
_cell.length_a   1.000
_cell.length_b   1.000
_cell.length_c   1.000
_cell.angle_alpha   90.00
_cell.angle_beta   90.00
_cell.angle_gamma   90.00
#
_symmetry.space_group_name_H-M   'P 1'
#
loop_
_entity.id
_entity.type
_entity.pdbx_description
1 polymer ?
#
loop_
_entity_poly.entity_id
_entity_poly.type
_entity_poly.pdbx_seq_one_letter_code
_entity_poly.pdbx_strand_id
1 'polypeptide(L)'
;SSWGAFNIMSSALNNQNINLEIVKIAEGISIGFEITPLGAIFGLVASFLWIFAAIYSVGYMRGNNEKNQTRFYAFYAIAVHAALCIAYAGDLLTLFIFYEVLTFSTYPLVTHKQNEMAQKAGRLYMSILVGSSVILLLPAIIWVWVATGSLEMSQNGVLDGKIDVAYAPLLLAMFVFGIGKAALMPIHKWLPAAMVAPTPVSALLHAVAVVKAGVFTMLIVLTNVFGIDFLAKTGASEWLIWLASFTLLATSIIAIYKDDLKARLAYSTISQLSYITLGGALATSMATQGAALHIITHAAGKITLFFVAGALYVGAKITKISDLNGHGKSASLIFLAFFIGSLSIIGVPPMAGSWSKFFLMLGAADSGYEVVIGVFCISTILNAFYLMEIPARAFFFKKEREVSVKIPKLILIPTLITSFLT
;
A
#
# COMPACT_ATOMS: atom_id res chain seq x y z
N SER A 1 -3.96 -5.03 20.04
CA SER A 1 -4.23 -5.23 18.59
C SER A 1 -3.40 -6.34 17.98
N SER A 2 -2.06 -6.31 18.09
CA SER A 2 -1.18 -7.32 17.44
C SER A 2 -1.38 -8.73 17.99
N TRP A 3 -1.59 -8.90 19.31
CA TRP A 3 -1.92 -10.20 19.91
C TRP A 3 -3.28 -10.72 19.41
N GLY A 4 -4.29 -9.85 19.32
CA GLY A 4 -5.58 -10.21 18.73
C GLY A 4 -5.45 -10.63 17.26
N ALA A 5 -4.69 -9.89 16.46
CA ALA A 5 -4.43 -10.23 15.05
C ALA A 5 -3.67 -11.56 14.89
N PHE A 6 -2.76 -11.88 15.83
CA PHE A 6 -2.08 -13.17 15.84
C PHE A 6 -3.04 -14.33 16.14
N ASN A 7 -3.94 -14.16 17.10
CA ASN A 7 -4.96 -15.18 17.39
C ASN A 7 -5.93 -15.38 16.21
N ILE A 8 -6.34 -14.28 15.56
CA ILE A 8 -7.15 -14.30 14.34
C ILE A 8 -6.43 -15.08 13.22
N MET A 9 -5.14 -14.81 13.02
CA MET A 9 -4.34 -15.54 12.03
C MET A 9 -4.24 -17.03 12.36
N SER A 10 -4.00 -17.36 13.64
CA SER A 10 -3.98 -18.76 14.09
C SER A 10 -5.30 -19.48 13.84
N SER A 11 -6.44 -18.83 14.09
CA SER A 11 -7.77 -19.38 13.82
C SER A 11 -8.01 -19.56 12.32
N ALA A 12 -7.59 -18.60 11.50
CA ALA A 12 -7.70 -18.70 10.03
C ALA A 12 -6.87 -19.88 9.47
N LEU A 13 -5.66 -20.10 10.01
CA LEU A 13 -4.82 -21.24 9.63
C LEU A 13 -5.43 -22.61 10.04
N ASN A 14 -6.25 -22.62 11.08
CA ASN A 14 -6.99 -23.82 11.53
C ASN A 14 -8.35 -23.98 10.84
N ASN A 15 -8.62 -23.25 9.77
CA ASN A 15 -9.89 -23.26 9.02
C ASN A 15 -11.13 -22.99 9.90
N GLN A 16 -10.98 -22.21 10.96
CA GLN A 16 -12.11 -21.78 11.78
C GLN A 16 -12.80 -20.60 11.09
N ASN A 17 -14.03 -20.79 10.66
CA ASN A 17 -14.88 -19.70 10.17
C ASN A 17 -15.26 -18.82 11.35
N ILE A 18 -14.69 -17.63 11.42
CA ILE A 18 -15.08 -16.59 12.38
C ILE A 18 -15.84 -15.53 11.62
N ASN A 19 -17.14 -15.47 11.86
CA ASN A 19 -18.06 -14.50 11.31
C ASN A 19 -18.77 -13.78 12.45
N LEU A 20 -18.89 -12.45 12.34
CA LEU A 20 -19.58 -11.59 13.31
C LEU A 20 -20.50 -10.63 12.55
N GLU A 21 -21.78 -10.95 12.47
CA GLU A 21 -22.79 -9.99 12.01
C GLU A 21 -23.14 -9.02 13.15
N ILE A 22 -22.96 -7.71 12.92
CA ILE A 22 -23.28 -6.67 13.90
C ILE A 22 -24.73 -6.23 13.75
N VAL A 23 -25.16 -5.95 12.52
CA VAL A 23 -26.52 -5.50 12.22
C VAL A 23 -26.91 -5.87 10.80
N LYS A 24 -28.11 -6.41 10.65
CA LYS A 24 -28.78 -6.60 9.36
C LYS A 24 -29.61 -5.34 9.05
N ILE A 25 -29.30 -4.64 7.97
CA ILE A 25 -29.96 -3.39 7.57
C ILE A 25 -31.19 -3.71 6.71
N ALA A 26 -31.00 -4.60 5.72
CA ALA A 26 -32.04 -5.05 4.81
C ALA A 26 -31.69 -6.47 4.33
N GLU A 27 -32.56 -7.04 3.49
CA GLU A 27 -32.25 -8.35 2.86
C GLU A 27 -31.02 -8.24 1.96
N GLY A 28 -30.01 -9.09 2.20
CA GLY A 28 -28.74 -9.06 1.48
C GLY A 28 -27.82 -7.87 1.82
N ILE A 29 -28.15 -7.07 2.83
CA ILE A 29 -27.34 -5.92 3.29
C ILE A 29 -27.14 -6.02 4.78
N SER A 30 -25.92 -6.30 5.21
CA SER A 30 -25.51 -6.35 6.60
C SER A 30 -24.26 -5.50 6.86
N ILE A 31 -23.95 -5.28 8.11
CA ILE A 31 -22.63 -4.83 8.58
C ILE A 31 -22.05 -5.96 9.41
N GLY A 32 -20.99 -6.55 8.92
CA GLY A 32 -20.38 -7.71 9.54
C GLY A 32 -18.89 -7.84 9.26
N PHE A 33 -18.24 -8.66 10.07
CA PHE A 33 -16.84 -9.00 9.93
C PHE A 33 -16.68 -10.49 9.71
N GLU A 34 -15.83 -10.85 8.77
CA GLU A 34 -15.46 -12.23 8.45
C GLU A 34 -13.93 -12.33 8.30
N ILE A 35 -13.37 -13.40 8.83
CA ILE A 35 -11.93 -13.61 8.75
C ILE A 35 -11.62 -14.47 7.54
N THR A 36 -11.11 -13.82 6.50
CA THR A 36 -10.53 -14.50 5.33
C THR A 36 -9.01 -14.67 5.51
N PRO A 37 -8.37 -15.66 4.87
CA PRO A 37 -6.91 -15.81 4.92
C PRO A 37 -6.15 -14.54 4.50
N LEU A 38 -6.59 -13.87 3.44
CA LEU A 38 -5.97 -12.62 2.96
C LEU A 38 -6.18 -11.48 3.98
N GLY A 39 -7.38 -11.38 4.58
CA GLY A 39 -7.68 -10.41 5.63
C GLY A 39 -6.86 -10.63 6.89
N ALA A 40 -6.69 -11.90 7.31
CA ALA A 40 -5.86 -12.26 8.47
C ALA A 40 -4.39 -11.85 8.27
N ILE A 41 -3.83 -12.11 7.08
CA ILE A 41 -2.47 -11.71 6.71
C ILE A 41 -2.33 -10.18 6.74
N PHE A 42 -3.24 -9.46 6.08
CA PHE A 42 -3.18 -8.00 6.04
C PHE A 42 -3.32 -7.40 7.44
N GLY A 43 -4.28 -7.87 8.23
CA GLY A 43 -4.51 -7.42 9.61
C GLY A 43 -3.30 -7.66 10.52
N LEU A 44 -2.65 -8.84 10.41
CA LEU A 44 -1.44 -9.15 11.16
C LEU A 44 -0.29 -8.20 10.80
N VAL A 45 -0.02 -8.00 9.52
CA VAL A 45 1.05 -7.09 9.06
C VAL A 45 0.78 -5.66 9.49
N ALA A 46 -0.44 -5.17 9.31
CA ALA A 46 -0.82 -3.80 9.69
C ALA A 46 -0.67 -3.56 11.20
N SER A 47 -1.17 -4.49 12.03
CA SER A 47 -1.09 -4.38 13.48
C SER A 47 0.33 -4.55 14.04
N PHE A 48 1.15 -5.40 13.43
CA PHE A 48 2.52 -5.63 13.82
C PHE A 48 3.42 -4.43 13.48
N LEU A 49 3.35 -3.93 12.25
CA LEU A 49 4.13 -2.77 11.83
C LEU A 49 3.69 -1.49 12.55
N TRP A 50 2.44 -1.42 13.00
CA TRP A 50 1.93 -0.34 13.83
C TRP A 50 2.75 -0.10 15.10
N ILE A 51 3.26 -1.16 15.75
CA ILE A 51 4.07 -1.03 16.97
C ILE A 51 5.31 -0.17 16.70
N PHE A 52 6.04 -0.48 15.63
CA PHE A 52 7.24 0.26 15.24
C PHE A 52 6.92 1.66 14.73
N ALA A 53 5.82 1.80 13.99
CA ALA A 53 5.34 3.08 13.49
C ALA A 53 4.94 4.03 14.64
N ALA A 54 4.32 3.53 15.69
CA ALA A 54 3.95 4.31 16.87
C ALA A 54 5.20 4.81 17.63
N ILE A 55 6.17 3.92 17.91
CA ILE A 55 7.43 4.29 18.59
C ILE A 55 8.21 5.30 17.74
N TYR A 56 8.36 5.04 16.46
CA TYR A 56 9.03 5.94 15.51
C TYR A 56 8.36 7.32 15.46
N SER A 57 7.02 7.37 15.43
CA SER A 57 6.27 8.62 15.36
C SER A 57 6.52 9.51 16.59
N VAL A 58 6.63 8.93 17.79
CA VAL A 58 7.00 9.67 19.02
C VAL A 58 8.38 10.30 18.86
N GLY A 59 9.36 9.55 18.39
CA GLY A 59 10.72 10.07 18.14
C GLY A 59 10.74 11.19 17.12
N TYR A 60 10.00 11.05 16.03
CA TYR A 60 9.91 12.03 14.96
C TYR A 60 9.21 13.32 15.39
N MET A 61 8.02 13.23 15.98
CA MET A 61 7.20 14.38 16.38
C MET A 61 7.91 15.23 17.45
N ARG A 62 8.55 14.57 18.43
CA ARG A 62 9.34 15.24 19.46
C ARG A 62 10.65 15.81 18.89
N GLY A 63 11.36 15.06 18.05
CA GLY A 63 12.62 15.48 17.44
C GLY A 63 12.48 16.70 16.49
N ASN A 64 11.29 16.90 15.91
CA ASN A 64 10.96 18.06 15.09
C ASN A 64 10.19 19.17 15.82
N ASN A 65 9.86 19.02 17.11
CA ASN A 65 9.01 19.94 17.87
C ASN A 65 7.65 20.18 17.17
N GLU A 66 7.05 19.13 16.59
CA GLU A 66 5.76 19.25 15.90
C GLU A 66 4.65 19.59 16.88
N LYS A 67 3.77 20.50 16.45
CA LYS A 67 2.61 20.96 17.26
C LYS A 67 1.45 19.96 17.13
N ASN A 68 0.43 20.11 18.03
CA ASN A 68 -0.82 19.34 17.96
C ASN A 68 -0.64 17.81 17.95
N GLN A 69 0.29 17.28 18.75
CA GLN A 69 0.63 15.86 18.75
C GLN A 69 -0.55 14.99 19.21
N THR A 70 -1.37 15.42 20.19
CA THR A 70 -2.55 14.66 20.63
C THR A 70 -3.53 14.41 19.48
N ARG A 71 -3.85 15.45 18.71
CA ARG A 71 -4.68 15.33 17.49
C ARG A 71 -4.06 14.35 16.49
N PHE A 72 -2.75 14.45 16.30
CA PHE A 72 -2.01 13.55 15.41
C PHE A 72 -2.20 12.09 15.82
N TYR A 73 -1.93 11.73 17.08
CA TYR A 73 -2.01 10.34 17.53
C TYR A 73 -3.45 9.80 17.54
N ALA A 74 -4.45 10.62 17.83
CA ALA A 74 -5.85 10.22 17.78
C ALA A 74 -6.23 9.78 16.35
N PHE A 75 -6.01 10.64 15.35
CA PHE A 75 -6.31 10.30 13.96
C PHE A 75 -5.43 9.19 13.40
N TYR A 76 -4.17 9.10 13.85
CA TYR A 76 -3.26 8.03 13.48
C TYR A 76 -3.78 6.67 13.96
N ALA A 77 -4.28 6.57 15.20
CA ALA A 77 -4.88 5.35 15.74
C ALA A 77 -6.19 4.98 15.03
N ILE A 78 -7.08 5.97 14.76
CA ILE A 78 -8.33 5.74 14.02
C ILE A 78 -8.05 5.21 12.61
N ALA A 79 -7.04 5.75 11.92
CA ALA A 79 -6.67 5.30 10.58
C ALA A 79 -6.21 3.84 10.56
N VAL A 80 -5.40 3.41 11.54
CA VAL A 80 -4.98 1.99 11.63
C VAL A 80 -6.15 1.09 11.98
N HIS A 81 -7.03 1.53 12.91
CA HIS A 81 -8.24 0.79 13.24
C HIS A 81 -9.14 0.60 12.02
N ALA A 82 -9.38 1.66 11.25
CA ALA A 82 -10.17 1.58 10.02
C ALA A 82 -9.54 0.60 9.00
N ALA A 83 -8.21 0.57 8.87
CA ALA A 83 -7.53 -0.39 8.01
C ALA A 83 -7.71 -1.85 8.47
N LEU A 84 -7.73 -2.10 9.78
CA LEU A 84 -8.05 -3.43 10.35
C LEU A 84 -9.51 -3.82 10.09
N CYS A 85 -10.44 -2.88 10.21
CA CYS A 85 -11.84 -3.14 9.89
C CYS A 85 -12.04 -3.45 8.39
N ILE A 86 -11.29 -2.81 7.50
CA ILE A 86 -11.27 -3.18 6.06
C ILE A 86 -10.72 -4.60 5.87
N ALA A 87 -9.65 -4.95 6.59
CA ALA A 87 -9.03 -6.28 6.51
C ALA A 87 -10.00 -7.42 6.86
N TYR A 88 -10.92 -7.16 7.78
CA TYR A 88 -11.87 -8.13 8.30
C TYR A 88 -13.31 -7.89 7.84
N ALA A 89 -13.55 -7.01 6.87
CA ALA A 89 -14.90 -6.77 6.36
C ALA A 89 -15.48 -8.05 5.73
N GLY A 90 -16.68 -8.47 6.16
CA GLY A 90 -17.37 -9.65 5.65
C GLY A 90 -18.19 -9.38 4.39
N ASP A 91 -18.49 -8.11 4.10
CA ASP A 91 -19.30 -7.68 2.98
C ASP A 91 -18.79 -6.36 2.38
N LEU A 92 -19.28 -6.04 1.16
CA LEU A 92 -18.86 -4.85 0.42
C LEU A 92 -19.31 -3.54 1.08
N LEU A 93 -20.42 -3.52 1.83
CA LEU A 93 -20.88 -2.31 2.53
C LEU A 93 -19.99 -2.01 3.72
N THR A 94 -19.70 -3.02 4.54
CA THR A 94 -18.78 -2.91 5.68
C THR A 94 -17.40 -2.43 5.19
N LEU A 95 -16.89 -3.03 4.12
CA LEU A 95 -15.64 -2.60 3.48
C LEU A 95 -15.72 -1.12 3.06
N PHE A 96 -16.77 -0.69 2.39
CA PHE A 96 -16.94 0.70 1.92
C PHE A 96 -17.00 1.69 3.08
N ILE A 97 -17.76 1.39 4.14
CA ILE A 97 -17.87 2.27 5.33
C ILE A 97 -16.47 2.52 5.93
N PHE A 98 -15.72 1.46 6.23
CA PHE A 98 -14.39 1.62 6.82
C PHE A 98 -13.35 2.15 5.83
N TYR A 99 -13.55 1.93 4.54
CA TYR A 99 -12.78 2.57 3.49
C TYR A 99 -12.91 4.10 3.55
N GLU A 100 -14.12 4.62 3.76
CA GLU A 100 -14.33 6.07 3.92
C GLU A 100 -13.86 6.58 5.29
N VAL A 101 -14.08 5.83 6.38
CA VAL A 101 -13.52 6.18 7.70
C VAL A 101 -12.00 6.36 7.61
N LEU A 102 -11.32 5.48 6.86
CA LEU A 102 -9.88 5.60 6.62
C LEU A 102 -9.53 6.89 5.85
N THR A 103 -10.32 7.26 4.82
CA THR A 103 -10.11 8.51 4.07
C THR A 103 -10.23 9.73 4.97
N PHE A 104 -11.35 9.82 5.72
CA PHE A 104 -11.62 10.96 6.59
C PHE A 104 -10.63 11.07 7.75
N SER A 105 -10.22 9.93 8.36
CA SER A 105 -9.26 9.94 9.47
C SER A 105 -7.85 10.33 9.04
N THR A 106 -7.47 10.08 7.81
CA THR A 106 -6.13 10.43 7.30
C THR A 106 -6.04 11.86 6.75
N TYR A 107 -7.16 12.52 6.44
CA TYR A 107 -7.16 13.92 6.00
C TYR A 107 -6.51 14.88 7.01
N PRO A 108 -6.85 14.87 8.32
CA PRO A 108 -6.17 15.72 9.31
C PRO A 108 -4.68 15.41 9.49
N LEU A 109 -4.25 14.20 9.13
CA LEU A 109 -2.84 13.81 9.13
C LEU A 109 -2.09 14.40 7.94
N VAL A 110 -2.68 14.36 6.74
CA VAL A 110 -2.11 14.98 5.54
C VAL A 110 -2.01 16.49 5.71
N THR A 111 -3.03 17.12 6.28
CA THR A 111 -3.08 18.56 6.51
C THR A 111 -2.47 18.98 7.85
N HIS A 112 -1.69 18.12 8.53
CA HIS A 112 -1.20 18.35 9.90
C HIS A 112 -0.50 19.69 10.09
N LYS A 113 0.34 20.12 9.14
CA LYS A 113 1.09 21.38 9.21
C LYS A 113 0.23 22.63 9.03
N GLN A 114 -1.02 22.50 8.58
CA GLN A 114 -2.01 23.58 8.41
C GLN A 114 -1.55 24.76 7.56
N ASN A 115 -0.44 24.66 6.82
CA ASN A 115 0.00 25.66 5.87
C ASN A 115 -0.74 25.50 4.53
N GLU A 116 -0.63 26.51 3.66
CA GLU A 116 -1.30 26.55 2.36
C GLU A 116 -0.99 25.32 1.50
N MET A 117 0.27 24.87 1.49
CA MET A 117 0.71 23.70 0.73
C MET A 117 0.03 22.42 1.25
N ALA A 118 -0.04 22.25 2.57
CA ALA A 118 -0.72 21.09 3.18
C ALA A 118 -2.23 21.10 2.93
N GLN A 119 -2.87 22.28 2.97
CA GLN A 119 -4.30 22.43 2.66
C GLN A 119 -4.59 22.12 1.20
N LYS A 120 -3.74 22.60 0.28
CA LYS A 120 -3.88 22.30 -1.16
C LYS A 120 -3.72 20.80 -1.46
N ALA A 121 -2.73 20.18 -0.83
CA ALA A 121 -2.54 18.72 -0.92
C ALA A 121 -3.72 17.95 -0.31
N GLY A 122 -4.25 18.38 0.84
CA GLY A 122 -5.42 17.79 1.47
C GLY A 122 -6.69 17.90 0.61
N ARG A 123 -6.94 19.05 -0.04
CA ARG A 123 -8.05 19.19 -0.99
C ARG A 123 -7.92 18.22 -2.16
N LEU A 124 -6.75 18.11 -2.76
CA LEU A 124 -6.49 17.15 -3.85
C LEU A 124 -6.69 15.71 -3.38
N TYR A 125 -6.19 15.39 -2.18
CA TYR A 125 -6.36 14.09 -1.52
C TYR A 125 -7.84 13.70 -1.40
N MET A 126 -8.66 14.59 -0.80
CA MET A 126 -10.09 14.35 -0.59
C MET A 126 -10.86 14.31 -1.92
N SER A 127 -10.59 15.24 -2.85
CA SER A 127 -11.29 15.28 -4.13
C SER A 127 -11.12 13.99 -4.92
N ILE A 128 -9.90 13.43 -4.93
CA ILE A 128 -9.65 12.20 -5.68
C ILE A 128 -10.22 11.00 -4.93
N LEU A 129 -9.95 10.84 -3.64
CA LEU A 129 -10.32 9.61 -2.93
C LEU A 129 -11.82 9.51 -2.65
N VAL A 130 -12.45 10.58 -2.14
CA VAL A 130 -13.90 10.58 -1.92
C VAL A 130 -14.64 10.69 -3.26
N GLY A 131 -14.14 11.50 -4.19
CA GLY A 131 -14.75 11.62 -5.51
C GLY A 131 -14.78 10.28 -6.25
N SER A 132 -13.68 9.55 -6.27
CA SER A 132 -13.64 8.24 -6.93
C SER A 132 -14.52 7.20 -6.23
N SER A 133 -14.51 7.16 -4.90
CA SER A 133 -15.30 6.17 -4.16
C SER A 133 -16.79 6.43 -4.23
N VAL A 134 -17.25 7.68 -4.14
CA VAL A 134 -18.68 8.01 -4.20
C VAL A 134 -19.21 7.90 -5.63
N ILE A 135 -18.43 8.31 -6.64
CA ILE A 135 -18.91 8.34 -8.04
C ILE A 135 -18.79 6.97 -8.72
N LEU A 136 -17.81 6.13 -8.32
CA LEU A 136 -17.54 4.87 -9.01
C LEU A 136 -17.65 3.65 -8.09
N LEU A 137 -17.01 3.64 -6.92
CA LEU A 137 -17.00 2.46 -6.06
C LEU A 137 -18.39 2.19 -5.48
N LEU A 138 -19.08 3.20 -4.94
CA LEU A 138 -20.41 3.02 -4.38
C LEU A 138 -21.44 2.56 -5.43
N PRO A 139 -21.55 3.17 -6.62
CA PRO A 139 -22.41 2.64 -7.67
C PRO A 139 -22.03 1.22 -8.14
N ALA A 140 -20.75 0.86 -8.16
CA ALA A 140 -20.34 -0.51 -8.47
C ALA A 140 -20.84 -1.50 -7.41
N ILE A 141 -20.77 -1.16 -6.13
CA ILE A 141 -21.31 -1.96 -5.04
C ILE A 141 -22.82 -2.11 -5.14
N ILE A 142 -23.54 -1.02 -5.46
CA ILE A 142 -24.99 -1.06 -5.70
C ILE A 142 -25.32 -1.97 -6.89
N TRP A 143 -24.52 -1.92 -7.95
CA TRP A 143 -24.73 -2.81 -9.11
C TRP A 143 -24.55 -4.29 -8.73
N VAL A 144 -23.53 -4.61 -7.93
CA VAL A 144 -23.36 -5.99 -7.42
C VAL A 144 -24.60 -6.42 -6.64
N TRP A 145 -25.09 -5.58 -5.71
CA TRP A 145 -26.31 -5.90 -4.95
C TRP A 145 -27.52 -6.12 -5.83
N VAL A 146 -27.75 -5.28 -6.83
CA VAL A 146 -28.88 -5.43 -7.78
C VAL A 146 -28.77 -6.73 -8.57
N ALA A 147 -27.55 -7.10 -8.97
CA ALA A 147 -27.32 -8.30 -9.78
C ALA A 147 -27.39 -9.62 -8.97
N THR A 148 -26.94 -9.61 -7.71
CA THR A 148 -26.79 -10.83 -6.92
C THR A 148 -27.82 -10.98 -5.79
N GLY A 149 -28.44 -9.87 -5.36
CA GLY A 149 -29.33 -9.79 -4.20
C GLY A 149 -28.59 -9.73 -2.85
N SER A 150 -27.26 -9.75 -2.82
CA SER A 150 -26.42 -9.73 -1.61
C SER A 150 -25.16 -8.92 -1.82
N LEU A 151 -24.57 -8.40 -0.72
CA LEU A 151 -23.24 -7.77 -0.70
C LEU A 151 -22.18 -8.66 -0.06
N GLU A 152 -22.53 -9.89 0.31
CA GLU A 152 -21.57 -10.88 0.81
C GLU A 152 -20.55 -11.23 -0.27
N MET A 153 -19.33 -11.47 0.15
CA MET A 153 -18.21 -11.84 -0.72
C MET A 153 -17.96 -13.36 -0.66
N SER A 154 -17.53 -13.95 -1.76
CA SER A 154 -17.23 -15.39 -1.82
C SER A 154 -15.86 -15.63 -2.43
N GLN A 155 -15.13 -16.61 -1.93
CA GLN A 155 -13.79 -16.97 -2.43
C GLN A 155 -13.75 -17.34 -3.92
N ASN A 156 -14.90 -17.77 -4.49
CA ASN A 156 -15.02 -18.12 -5.90
C ASN A 156 -15.63 -16.99 -6.76
N GLY A 157 -15.86 -15.80 -6.17
CA GLY A 157 -16.61 -14.73 -6.79
C GLY A 157 -18.12 -14.90 -6.63
N VAL A 158 -18.88 -13.85 -6.93
CA VAL A 158 -20.36 -13.79 -6.79
C VAL A 158 -21.07 -13.42 -8.09
N LEU A 159 -20.32 -13.08 -9.15
CA LEU A 159 -20.87 -12.52 -10.40
C LEU A 159 -21.09 -13.54 -11.51
N ASP A 160 -20.50 -14.74 -11.42
CA ASP A 160 -20.67 -15.76 -12.47
C ASP A 160 -22.15 -16.17 -12.63
N GLY A 161 -22.65 -16.09 -13.85
CA GLY A 161 -24.06 -16.32 -14.17
C GLY A 161 -25.05 -15.27 -13.64
N LYS A 162 -24.57 -14.19 -12.99
CA LYS A 162 -25.41 -13.10 -12.44
C LYS A 162 -25.36 -11.81 -13.25
N ILE A 163 -24.31 -11.62 -14.05
CA ILE A 163 -24.18 -10.48 -14.96
C ILE A 163 -23.88 -10.96 -16.37
N ASP A 164 -24.29 -10.18 -17.36
CA ASP A 164 -23.86 -10.39 -18.75
C ASP A 164 -22.35 -10.11 -18.84
N VAL A 165 -21.60 -11.04 -19.44
CA VAL A 165 -20.15 -10.96 -19.63
C VAL A 165 -19.73 -9.66 -20.33
N ALA A 166 -20.56 -9.13 -21.23
CA ALA A 166 -20.31 -7.86 -21.92
C ALA A 166 -20.17 -6.67 -20.97
N TYR A 167 -20.81 -6.69 -19.80
CA TYR A 167 -20.73 -5.61 -18.80
C TYR A 167 -19.65 -5.84 -17.74
N ALA A 168 -19.04 -7.03 -17.68
CA ALA A 168 -18.02 -7.33 -16.68
C ALA A 168 -16.80 -6.38 -16.72
N PRO A 169 -16.24 -6.00 -17.91
CA PRO A 169 -15.15 -5.03 -17.97
C PRO A 169 -15.53 -3.63 -17.47
N LEU A 170 -16.78 -3.19 -17.71
CA LEU A 170 -17.28 -1.89 -17.26
C LEU A 170 -17.43 -1.88 -15.73
N LEU A 171 -18.05 -2.92 -15.14
CA LEU A 171 -18.20 -3.03 -13.70
C LEU A 171 -16.82 -3.11 -13.03
N LEU A 172 -15.88 -3.86 -13.61
CA LEU A 172 -14.50 -3.91 -13.13
C LEU A 172 -13.83 -2.53 -13.20
N ALA A 173 -14.05 -1.77 -14.26
CA ALA A 173 -13.50 -0.41 -14.38
C ALA A 173 -14.05 0.53 -13.30
N MET A 174 -15.34 0.42 -12.96
CA MET A 174 -15.93 1.20 -11.86
C MET A 174 -15.27 0.85 -10.52
N PHE A 175 -15.02 -0.43 -10.24
CA PHE A 175 -14.26 -0.83 -9.05
C PHE A 175 -12.82 -0.32 -9.08
N VAL A 176 -12.09 -0.56 -10.16
CA VAL A 176 -10.67 -0.21 -10.30
C VAL A 176 -10.43 1.29 -10.12
N PHE A 177 -11.21 2.12 -10.80
CA PHE A 177 -11.08 3.58 -10.66
C PHE A 177 -11.80 4.12 -9.42
N GLY A 178 -12.80 3.42 -8.89
CA GLY A 178 -13.44 3.73 -7.62
C GLY A 178 -12.52 3.46 -6.42
N ILE A 179 -11.61 2.48 -6.51
CA ILE A 179 -10.59 2.19 -5.50
C ILE A 179 -9.39 3.14 -5.66
N GLY A 180 -9.61 4.43 -5.55
CA GLY A 180 -8.59 5.46 -5.72
C GLY A 180 -7.36 5.28 -4.83
N LYS A 181 -7.49 4.59 -3.67
CA LYS A 181 -6.37 4.30 -2.76
C LYS A 181 -5.32 3.34 -3.35
N ALA A 182 -5.66 2.56 -4.36
CA ALA A 182 -4.68 1.74 -5.09
C ALA A 182 -3.71 2.58 -5.95
N ALA A 183 -4.00 3.86 -6.14
CA ALA A 183 -3.16 4.85 -6.82
C ALA A 183 -2.75 4.45 -8.24
N LEU A 184 -3.62 3.75 -8.98
CA LEU A 184 -3.41 3.42 -10.38
C LEU A 184 -3.54 4.69 -11.26
N MET A 185 -2.75 4.81 -12.33
CA MET A 185 -2.93 5.92 -13.27
C MET A 185 -4.29 5.84 -13.97
N PRO A 186 -4.97 6.97 -14.16
CA PRO A 186 -4.55 8.36 -13.94
C PRO A 186 -4.82 8.92 -12.52
N ILE A 187 -5.42 8.15 -11.60
CA ILE A 187 -5.91 8.61 -10.29
C ILE A 187 -4.78 8.72 -9.22
N HIS A 188 -3.54 8.47 -9.57
CA HIS A 188 -2.38 8.37 -8.67
C HIS A 188 -1.90 9.68 -8.02
N LYS A 189 -2.29 10.86 -8.54
CA LYS A 189 -1.68 12.17 -8.20
C LYS A 189 -1.79 12.57 -6.72
N TRP A 190 -2.78 12.06 -6.00
CA TRP A 190 -2.98 12.34 -4.58
C TRP A 190 -1.81 11.82 -3.72
N LEU A 191 -1.18 10.69 -4.13
CA LEU A 191 -0.18 10.02 -3.32
C LEU A 191 1.14 10.80 -3.23
N PRO A 192 1.76 11.28 -4.34
CA PRO A 192 2.89 12.20 -4.26
C PRO A 192 2.54 13.55 -3.62
N ALA A 193 1.33 14.07 -3.82
CA ALA A 193 0.89 15.32 -3.19
C ALA A 193 0.81 15.21 -1.67
N ALA A 194 0.44 14.04 -1.12
CA ALA A 194 0.39 13.80 0.32
C ALA A 194 1.78 13.80 1.00
N MET A 195 2.89 13.88 0.24
CA MET A 195 4.26 13.89 0.80
C MET A 195 4.59 15.18 1.58
N VAL A 196 3.75 16.19 1.56
CA VAL A 196 3.86 17.38 2.43
C VAL A 196 3.66 17.06 3.91
N ALA A 197 2.99 15.94 4.21
CA ALA A 197 2.72 15.44 5.56
C ALA A 197 4.01 15.10 6.32
N PRO A 198 3.99 15.08 7.68
CA PRO A 198 5.09 14.54 8.47
C PRO A 198 5.44 13.11 8.05
N THR A 199 6.72 12.73 8.14
CA THR A 199 7.17 11.41 7.62
C THR A 199 6.49 10.20 8.28
N PRO A 200 6.11 10.20 9.57
CA PRO A 200 5.30 9.10 10.11
C PRO A 200 3.97 8.90 9.38
N VAL A 201 3.32 10.01 8.94
CA VAL A 201 2.11 9.92 8.09
C VAL A 201 2.46 9.32 6.73
N SER A 202 3.55 9.76 6.11
CA SER A 202 4.00 9.18 4.83
C SER A 202 4.25 7.67 4.97
N ALA A 203 4.88 7.22 6.05
CA ALA A 203 5.10 5.80 6.34
C ALA A 203 3.76 5.05 6.52
N LEU A 204 2.80 5.61 7.28
CA LEU A 204 1.47 5.04 7.45
C LEU A 204 0.73 4.93 6.11
N LEU A 205 0.70 6.00 5.32
CA LEU A 205 0.00 6.05 4.03
C LEU A 205 0.54 5.01 3.07
N HIS A 206 1.87 4.84 3.00
CA HIS A 206 2.54 4.02 1.98
C HIS A 206 2.81 2.57 2.38
N ALA A 207 3.01 2.30 3.69
CA ALA A 207 3.42 0.98 4.13
C ALA A 207 2.33 0.20 4.85
N VAL A 208 1.49 0.86 5.67
CA VAL A 208 0.65 0.14 6.64
C VAL A 208 -0.83 0.19 6.29
N ALA A 209 -1.40 1.39 6.00
CA ALA A 209 -2.85 1.56 5.99
C ALA A 209 -3.42 1.91 4.61
N VAL A 210 -3.24 3.15 4.11
CA VAL A 210 -4.10 3.68 3.04
C VAL A 210 -3.93 2.96 1.71
N VAL A 211 -2.70 2.91 1.17
CA VAL A 211 -2.47 2.24 -0.11
C VAL A 211 -2.61 0.72 0.00
N LYS A 212 -2.33 0.17 1.20
CA LYS A 212 -2.52 -1.27 1.44
C LYS A 212 -4.00 -1.64 1.47
N ALA A 213 -4.83 -0.84 2.16
CA ALA A 213 -6.29 -0.99 2.07
C ALA A 213 -6.77 -0.88 0.62
N GLY A 214 -6.18 0.04 -0.20
CA GLY A 214 -6.51 0.15 -1.61
C GLY A 214 -6.22 -1.10 -2.41
N VAL A 215 -4.99 -1.62 -2.38
CA VAL A 215 -4.64 -2.83 -3.15
C VAL A 215 -5.20 -4.11 -2.53
N PHE A 216 -5.43 -4.15 -1.23
CA PHE A 216 -6.19 -5.22 -0.57
C PHE A 216 -7.62 -5.26 -1.11
N THR A 217 -8.34 -4.13 -1.12
CA THR A 217 -9.69 -4.01 -1.68
C THR A 217 -9.70 -4.39 -3.15
N MET A 218 -8.69 -3.96 -3.93
CA MET A 218 -8.54 -4.36 -5.33
C MET A 218 -8.42 -5.87 -5.48
N LEU A 219 -7.59 -6.51 -4.67
CA LEU A 219 -7.39 -7.95 -4.72
C LEU A 219 -8.66 -8.70 -4.29
N ILE A 220 -9.35 -8.25 -3.23
CA ILE A 220 -10.65 -8.79 -2.80
C ILE A 220 -11.70 -8.67 -3.92
N VAL A 221 -11.79 -7.54 -4.60
CA VAL A 221 -12.72 -7.39 -5.73
C VAL A 221 -12.42 -8.38 -6.84
N LEU A 222 -11.15 -8.52 -7.23
CA LEU A 222 -10.75 -9.44 -8.29
C LEU A 222 -10.98 -10.91 -7.91
N THR A 223 -10.75 -11.29 -6.64
CA THR A 223 -10.84 -12.69 -6.20
C THR A 223 -12.22 -13.07 -5.66
N ASN A 224 -12.86 -12.19 -4.86
CA ASN A 224 -14.04 -12.52 -4.08
C ASN A 224 -15.34 -11.92 -4.63
N VAL A 225 -15.25 -10.90 -5.51
CA VAL A 225 -16.42 -10.35 -6.22
C VAL A 225 -16.51 -10.92 -7.63
N PHE A 226 -15.46 -10.77 -8.43
CA PHE A 226 -15.42 -11.35 -9.78
C PHE A 226 -15.12 -12.83 -9.77
N GLY A 227 -14.11 -13.26 -9.04
CA GLY A 227 -13.59 -14.63 -9.03
C GLY A 227 -12.50 -14.85 -10.10
N ILE A 228 -11.46 -15.60 -9.74
CA ILE A 228 -10.32 -15.87 -10.64
C ILE A 228 -10.78 -16.61 -11.89
N ASP A 229 -11.63 -17.64 -11.73
CA ASP A 229 -12.11 -18.46 -12.85
C ASP A 229 -13.00 -17.66 -13.81
N PHE A 230 -13.86 -16.80 -13.27
CA PHE A 230 -14.70 -15.92 -14.08
C PHE A 230 -13.85 -14.93 -14.89
N LEU A 231 -12.83 -14.31 -14.28
CA LEU A 231 -11.94 -13.38 -14.97
C LEU A 231 -11.11 -14.09 -16.05
N ALA A 232 -10.56 -15.26 -15.74
CA ALA A 232 -9.79 -16.07 -16.69
C ALA A 232 -10.65 -16.51 -17.89
N LYS A 233 -11.90 -16.94 -17.64
CA LYS A 233 -12.83 -17.39 -18.68
C LYS A 233 -13.34 -16.27 -19.58
N THR A 234 -13.57 -15.09 -19.01
CA THR A 234 -14.19 -13.96 -19.72
C THR A 234 -13.20 -12.98 -20.32
N GLY A 235 -11.94 -12.96 -19.84
CA GLY A 235 -10.95 -11.95 -20.23
C GLY A 235 -11.28 -10.53 -19.73
N ALA A 236 -12.23 -10.38 -18.80
CA ALA A 236 -12.72 -9.06 -18.35
C ALA A 236 -11.63 -8.19 -17.70
N SER A 237 -10.52 -8.78 -17.23
CA SER A 237 -9.38 -8.08 -16.63
C SER A 237 -8.22 -7.78 -17.59
N GLU A 238 -8.28 -8.14 -18.88
CA GLU A 238 -7.17 -7.94 -19.81
C GLU A 238 -6.71 -6.47 -19.94
N TRP A 239 -7.64 -5.56 -20.06
CA TRP A 239 -7.33 -4.13 -20.11
C TRP A 239 -6.59 -3.64 -18.84
N LEU A 240 -6.90 -4.24 -17.69
CA LEU A 240 -6.26 -3.90 -16.42
C LEU A 240 -4.82 -4.41 -16.36
N ILE A 241 -4.50 -5.54 -16.98
CA ILE A 241 -3.13 -6.05 -17.12
C ILE A 241 -2.25 -4.97 -17.81
N TRP A 242 -2.72 -4.40 -18.92
CA TRP A 242 -1.97 -3.39 -19.65
C TRP A 242 -1.89 -2.06 -18.93
N LEU A 243 -2.99 -1.61 -18.30
CA LEU A 243 -3.01 -0.37 -17.52
C LEU A 243 -2.09 -0.45 -16.29
N ALA A 244 -2.09 -1.59 -15.58
CA ALA A 244 -1.22 -1.81 -14.44
C ALA A 244 0.25 -1.91 -14.87
N SER A 245 0.55 -2.58 -15.98
CA SER A 245 1.89 -2.66 -16.57
C SER A 245 2.42 -1.28 -16.98
N PHE A 246 1.59 -0.47 -17.64
CA PHE A 246 1.92 0.91 -17.98
C PHE A 246 2.19 1.75 -16.72
N THR A 247 1.30 1.71 -15.72
CA THR A 247 1.46 2.45 -14.47
C THR A 247 2.75 2.05 -13.75
N LEU A 248 3.06 0.76 -13.72
CA LEU A 248 4.25 0.19 -13.11
C LEU A 248 5.52 0.76 -13.72
N LEU A 249 5.64 0.74 -15.05
CA LEU A 249 6.83 1.24 -15.74
C LEU A 249 6.91 2.76 -15.72
N ALA A 250 5.83 3.46 -16.03
CA ALA A 250 5.79 4.93 -16.07
C ALA A 250 6.18 5.53 -14.73
N THR A 251 5.65 5.00 -13.61
CA THR A 251 5.97 5.53 -12.28
C THR A 251 7.39 5.17 -11.82
N SER A 252 7.93 4.03 -12.25
CA SER A 252 9.35 3.69 -12.04
C SER A 252 10.28 4.68 -12.76
N ILE A 253 9.96 5.05 -14.00
CA ILE A 253 10.69 6.05 -14.76
C ILE A 253 10.59 7.43 -14.08
N ILE A 254 9.39 7.85 -13.69
CA ILE A 254 9.19 9.13 -13.00
C ILE A 254 9.98 9.18 -11.68
N ALA A 255 10.08 8.06 -10.94
CA ALA A 255 10.85 7.97 -9.72
C ALA A 255 12.34 8.32 -9.91
N ILE A 256 12.95 7.94 -11.02
CA ILE A 256 14.36 8.24 -11.35
C ILE A 256 14.61 9.76 -11.35
N TYR A 257 13.68 10.55 -11.89
CA TYR A 257 13.85 12.00 -12.05
C TYR A 257 13.46 12.81 -10.79
N LYS A 258 12.99 12.16 -9.71
CA LYS A 258 12.62 12.87 -8.47
C LYS A 258 13.82 13.03 -7.56
N ASP A 259 14.26 14.28 -7.29
CA ASP A 259 15.32 14.59 -6.35
C ASP A 259 14.84 14.62 -4.89
N ASP A 260 13.55 14.94 -4.63
CA ASP A 260 12.99 14.83 -3.29
C ASP A 260 12.82 13.35 -2.91
N LEU A 261 13.44 12.96 -1.77
CA LEU A 261 13.50 11.57 -1.31
C LEU A 261 12.09 10.98 -1.08
N LYS A 262 11.19 11.73 -0.44
CA LYS A 262 9.83 11.25 -0.18
C LYS A 262 9.01 11.14 -1.46
N ALA A 263 9.16 12.08 -2.39
CA ALA A 263 8.50 12.01 -3.68
C ALA A 263 8.99 10.81 -4.50
N ARG A 264 10.29 10.52 -4.52
CA ARG A 264 10.87 9.32 -5.15
C ARG A 264 10.26 8.04 -4.57
N LEU A 265 10.20 7.95 -3.24
CA LEU A 265 9.60 6.80 -2.54
C LEU A 265 8.10 6.68 -2.82
N ALA A 266 7.38 7.78 -3.02
CA ALA A 266 5.96 7.78 -3.38
C ALA A 266 5.74 7.18 -4.78
N TYR A 267 6.47 7.63 -5.79
CA TYR A 267 6.38 7.05 -7.13
C TYR A 267 6.83 5.59 -7.17
N SER A 268 7.88 5.26 -6.43
CA SER A 268 8.28 3.87 -6.19
C SER A 268 7.16 3.05 -5.55
N THR A 269 6.35 3.64 -4.66
CA THR A 269 5.19 2.95 -4.07
C THR A 269 4.12 2.69 -5.12
N ILE A 270 3.75 3.67 -5.97
CA ILE A 270 2.76 3.48 -7.04
C ILE A 270 3.17 2.33 -7.95
N SER A 271 4.45 2.27 -8.35
CA SER A 271 5.00 1.15 -9.10
C SER A 271 4.77 -0.19 -8.39
N GLN A 272 5.11 -0.29 -7.10
CA GLN A 272 4.95 -1.55 -6.35
C GLN A 272 3.47 -1.94 -6.10
N LEU A 273 2.56 -0.96 -5.97
CA LEU A 273 1.12 -1.25 -5.88
C LEU A 273 0.59 -1.83 -7.19
N SER A 274 1.16 -1.39 -8.32
CA SER A 274 0.79 -1.93 -9.63
C SER A 274 1.20 -3.39 -9.81
N TYR A 275 2.27 -3.88 -9.12
CA TYR A 275 2.58 -5.32 -9.07
C TYR A 275 1.43 -6.12 -8.46
N ILE A 276 0.81 -5.62 -7.39
CA ILE A 276 -0.30 -6.29 -6.70
C ILE A 276 -1.54 -6.30 -7.58
N THR A 277 -1.89 -5.15 -8.18
CA THR A 277 -3.03 -5.03 -9.09
C THR A 277 -2.85 -5.93 -10.32
N LEU A 278 -1.65 -5.93 -10.89
CA LEU A 278 -1.30 -6.76 -12.04
C LEU A 278 -1.39 -8.25 -11.71
N GLY A 279 -0.89 -8.66 -10.52
CA GLY A 279 -1.01 -10.04 -10.06
C GLY A 279 -2.44 -10.51 -9.89
N GLY A 280 -3.35 -9.65 -9.37
CA GLY A 280 -4.77 -9.98 -9.32
C GLY A 280 -5.43 -10.03 -10.72
N ALA A 281 -5.04 -9.10 -11.63
CA ALA A 281 -5.59 -9.02 -12.98
C ALA A 281 -5.19 -10.20 -13.90
N LEU A 282 -4.05 -10.84 -13.65
CA LEU A 282 -3.61 -12.05 -14.36
C LEU A 282 -4.52 -13.28 -14.13
N ALA A 283 -5.40 -13.21 -13.13
CA ALA A 283 -6.42 -14.20 -12.82
C ALA A 283 -5.89 -15.65 -12.74
N THR A 284 -4.73 -15.84 -12.11
CA THR A 284 -4.16 -17.16 -11.79
C THR A 284 -3.89 -17.28 -10.29
N SER A 285 -3.93 -18.52 -9.78
CA SER A 285 -3.67 -18.79 -8.36
C SER A 285 -2.26 -18.33 -7.95
N MET A 286 -1.25 -18.63 -8.77
CA MET A 286 0.15 -18.22 -8.51
C MET A 286 0.32 -16.70 -8.49
N ALA A 287 -0.28 -15.97 -9.46
CA ALA A 287 -0.21 -14.52 -9.49
C ALA A 287 -0.92 -13.88 -8.30
N THR A 288 -2.07 -14.40 -7.88
CA THR A 288 -2.82 -13.94 -6.71
C THR A 288 -2.03 -14.16 -5.43
N GLN A 289 -1.40 -15.34 -5.26
CA GLN A 289 -0.50 -15.60 -4.13
C GLN A 289 0.70 -14.64 -4.12
N GLY A 290 1.32 -14.42 -5.28
CA GLY A 290 2.38 -13.44 -5.45
C GLY A 290 1.95 -12.03 -5.06
N ALA A 291 0.75 -11.60 -5.44
CA ALA A 291 0.16 -10.32 -5.08
C ALA A 291 -0.06 -10.19 -3.57
N ALA A 292 -0.61 -11.22 -2.92
CA ALA A 292 -0.82 -11.28 -1.48
C ALA A 292 0.52 -11.21 -0.72
N LEU A 293 1.51 -11.99 -1.11
CA LEU A 293 2.87 -11.93 -0.55
C LEU A 293 3.50 -10.55 -0.77
N HIS A 294 3.24 -9.91 -1.92
CA HIS A 294 3.79 -8.59 -2.21
C HIS A 294 3.19 -7.49 -1.31
N ILE A 295 1.97 -7.66 -0.80
CA ILE A 295 1.41 -6.77 0.24
C ILE A 295 2.32 -6.75 1.47
N ILE A 296 2.76 -7.93 1.93
CA ILE A 296 3.59 -8.11 3.14
C ILE A 296 5.00 -7.55 2.93
N THR A 297 5.69 -8.07 1.92
CA THR A 297 7.10 -7.77 1.67
C THR A 297 7.33 -6.30 1.34
N HIS A 298 6.41 -5.71 0.56
CA HIS A 298 6.43 -4.29 0.26
C HIS A 298 6.13 -3.44 1.50
N ALA A 299 5.26 -3.86 2.42
CA ALA A 299 4.98 -3.12 3.65
C ALA A 299 6.24 -2.99 4.51
N ALA A 300 6.94 -4.10 4.76
CA ALA A 300 8.19 -4.13 5.54
C ALA A 300 9.30 -3.28 4.89
N GLY A 301 9.53 -3.45 3.57
CA GLY A 301 10.53 -2.66 2.86
C GLY A 301 10.22 -1.17 2.87
N LYS A 302 8.98 -0.78 2.58
CA LYS A 302 8.61 0.65 2.49
C LYS A 302 8.61 1.37 3.83
N ILE A 303 8.14 0.73 4.91
CA ILE A 303 8.19 1.38 6.22
C ILE A 303 9.63 1.72 6.60
N THR A 304 10.58 0.81 6.33
CA THR A 304 12.00 1.03 6.56
C THR A 304 12.53 2.21 5.75
N LEU A 305 12.24 2.28 4.43
CA LEU A 305 12.71 3.37 3.58
C LEU A 305 12.16 4.73 4.01
N PHE A 306 10.88 4.81 4.39
CA PHE A 306 10.31 6.06 4.92
C PHE A 306 10.85 6.42 6.29
N PHE A 307 11.13 5.44 7.16
CA PHE A 307 11.77 5.70 8.45
C PHE A 307 13.17 6.30 8.26
N VAL A 308 13.93 5.80 7.30
CA VAL A 308 15.22 6.39 6.93
C VAL A 308 15.06 7.82 6.44
N ALA A 309 14.10 8.09 5.54
CA ALA A 309 13.85 9.45 5.04
C ALA A 309 13.52 10.43 6.18
N GLY A 310 12.72 10.02 7.16
CA GLY A 310 12.43 10.84 8.32
C GLY A 310 13.57 10.95 9.32
N ALA A 311 14.40 9.90 9.48
CA ALA A 311 15.61 9.96 10.29
C ALA A 311 16.61 11.00 9.76
N LEU A 312 16.81 11.03 8.44
CA LEU A 312 17.65 12.02 7.77
C LEU A 312 17.08 13.45 7.91
N TYR A 313 15.76 13.59 7.83
CA TYR A 313 15.10 14.87 8.04
C TYR A 313 15.24 15.37 9.49
N VAL A 314 15.02 14.51 10.49
CA VAL A 314 15.16 14.90 11.91
C VAL A 314 16.61 15.18 12.25
N GLY A 315 17.54 14.32 11.80
CA GLY A 315 18.95 14.41 12.16
C GLY A 315 19.74 15.50 11.45
N ALA A 316 19.35 15.88 10.23
CA ALA A 316 20.15 16.78 9.38
C ALA A 316 19.32 17.71 8.48
N LYS A 317 17.98 17.67 8.55
CA LYS A 317 17.05 18.40 7.66
C LYS A 317 17.23 18.10 6.17
N ILE A 318 17.79 16.94 5.83
CA ILE A 318 18.00 16.50 4.45
C ILE A 318 16.69 15.98 3.90
N THR A 319 16.27 16.51 2.75
CA THR A 319 15.09 16.06 2.00
C THR A 319 15.43 15.66 0.56
N LYS A 320 16.50 16.22 -0.01
CA LYS A 320 16.92 15.98 -1.37
C LYS A 320 17.99 14.87 -1.45
N ILE A 321 17.94 14.10 -2.51
CA ILE A 321 18.90 13.04 -2.79
C ILE A 321 20.26 13.61 -3.16
N SER A 322 20.27 14.75 -3.87
CA SER A 322 21.49 15.52 -4.18
C SER A 322 22.27 15.95 -2.92
N ASP A 323 21.56 16.20 -1.80
CA ASP A 323 22.17 16.62 -0.53
C ASP A 323 22.75 15.44 0.28
N LEU A 324 22.63 14.19 -0.18
CA LEU A 324 23.11 12.99 0.53
C LEU A 324 24.61 12.71 0.36
N ASN A 325 25.29 13.42 -0.53
CA ASN A 325 26.68 13.16 -0.90
C ASN A 325 27.61 13.15 0.32
N GLY A 326 28.31 12.00 0.52
CA GLY A 326 29.33 11.83 1.55
C GLY A 326 28.82 11.69 2.99
N HIS A 327 27.51 11.59 3.22
CA HIS A 327 26.93 11.43 4.56
C HIS A 327 26.92 9.98 5.07
N GLY A 328 27.38 9.00 4.28
CA GLY A 328 27.37 7.59 4.62
C GLY A 328 28.07 7.25 5.94
N LYS A 329 29.26 7.83 6.19
CA LYS A 329 30.00 7.60 7.44
C LYS A 329 29.32 8.22 8.67
N SER A 330 28.63 9.35 8.52
CA SER A 330 27.99 10.05 9.64
C SER A 330 26.64 9.43 10.06
N ALA A 331 26.02 8.60 9.19
CA ALA A 331 24.75 7.91 9.43
C ALA A 331 24.76 6.48 8.88
N SER A 332 25.86 5.74 9.07
CA SER A 332 26.10 4.44 8.44
C SER A 332 24.99 3.42 8.68
N LEU A 333 24.49 3.30 9.92
CA LEU A 333 23.40 2.37 10.24
C LEU A 333 22.09 2.70 9.53
N ILE A 334 21.80 3.98 9.32
CA ILE A 334 20.59 4.44 8.62
C ILE A 334 20.69 4.11 7.12
N PHE A 335 21.84 4.37 6.50
CA PHE A 335 22.05 4.02 5.09
C PHE A 335 22.15 2.51 4.88
N LEU A 336 22.64 1.75 5.85
CA LEU A 336 22.59 0.28 5.82
C LEU A 336 21.13 -0.21 5.86
N ALA A 337 20.30 0.33 6.76
CA ALA A 337 18.88 0.01 6.80
C ALA A 337 18.18 0.37 5.48
N PHE A 338 18.52 1.52 4.87
CA PHE A 338 18.01 1.89 3.55
C PHE A 338 18.43 0.90 2.47
N PHE A 339 19.70 0.48 2.47
CA PHE A 339 20.23 -0.49 1.52
C PHE A 339 19.52 -1.84 1.62
N ILE A 340 19.35 -2.38 2.84
CA ILE A 340 18.66 -3.65 3.08
C ILE A 340 17.19 -3.56 2.61
N GLY A 341 16.45 -2.51 3.04
CA GLY A 341 15.06 -2.30 2.59
C GLY A 341 14.95 -2.14 1.07
N SER A 342 15.95 -1.51 0.43
CA SER A 342 16.00 -1.37 -1.02
C SER A 342 16.20 -2.70 -1.72
N LEU A 343 17.10 -3.56 -1.24
CA LEU A 343 17.30 -4.91 -1.80
C LEU A 343 16.02 -5.73 -1.78
N SER A 344 15.21 -5.61 -0.70
CA SER A 344 13.91 -6.27 -0.61
C SER A 344 12.92 -5.71 -1.65
N ILE A 345 12.81 -4.39 -1.82
CA ILE A 345 11.93 -3.78 -2.83
C ILE A 345 12.37 -4.13 -4.25
N ILE A 346 13.67 -4.18 -4.52
CA ILE A 346 14.23 -4.63 -5.80
C ILE A 346 13.88 -6.10 -6.04
N GLY A 347 13.87 -6.91 -4.97
CA GLY A 347 13.62 -8.34 -5.04
C GLY A 347 14.89 -9.16 -5.29
N VAL A 348 15.99 -8.77 -4.64
CA VAL A 348 17.27 -9.52 -4.70
C VAL A 348 17.23 -10.66 -3.69
N PRO A 349 17.47 -11.94 -4.09
CA PRO A 349 17.59 -13.03 -3.13
C PRO A 349 18.74 -12.79 -2.12
N PRO A 350 18.60 -13.14 -0.85
CA PRO A 350 17.51 -13.90 -0.22
C PRO A 350 16.37 -13.06 0.36
N MET A 351 16.27 -11.76 0.02
CA MET A 351 15.28 -10.85 0.59
C MET A 351 13.84 -11.29 0.30
N ALA A 352 12.91 -10.96 1.21
CA ALA A 352 11.51 -11.40 1.14
C ALA A 352 10.79 -10.96 -0.16
N GLY A 353 11.15 -9.79 -0.72
CA GLY A 353 10.57 -9.29 -1.98
C GLY A 353 10.85 -10.14 -3.21
N SER A 354 11.92 -10.99 -3.21
CA SER A 354 12.23 -11.88 -4.32
C SER A 354 11.16 -12.96 -4.50
N TRP A 355 10.64 -13.51 -3.39
CA TRP A 355 9.63 -14.55 -3.41
C TRP A 355 8.31 -14.05 -4.00
N SER A 356 7.83 -12.88 -3.58
CA SER A 356 6.58 -12.33 -4.13
C SER A 356 6.68 -12.09 -5.63
N LYS A 357 7.81 -11.56 -6.12
CA LYS A 357 8.05 -11.33 -7.55
C LYS A 357 8.18 -12.65 -8.32
N PHE A 358 8.81 -13.65 -7.74
CA PHE A 358 8.91 -14.97 -8.34
C PHE A 358 7.53 -15.59 -8.60
N PHE A 359 6.63 -15.57 -7.58
CA PHE A 359 5.26 -16.06 -7.76
C PHE A 359 4.46 -15.24 -8.79
N LEU A 360 4.67 -13.92 -8.86
CA LEU A 360 4.05 -13.08 -9.88
C LEU A 360 4.53 -13.46 -11.30
N MET A 361 5.83 -13.75 -11.48
CA MET A 361 6.38 -14.19 -12.77
C MET A 361 5.85 -15.56 -13.17
N LEU A 362 5.75 -16.51 -12.22
CA LEU A 362 5.13 -17.82 -12.47
C LEU A 362 3.67 -17.65 -12.90
N GLY A 363 2.89 -16.83 -12.18
CA GLY A 363 1.51 -16.57 -12.54
C GLY A 363 1.33 -15.88 -13.90
N ALA A 364 2.29 -15.03 -14.31
CA ALA A 364 2.28 -14.44 -15.65
C ALA A 364 2.56 -15.49 -16.74
N ALA A 365 3.44 -16.46 -16.47
CA ALA A 365 3.66 -17.60 -17.36
C ALA A 365 2.42 -18.48 -17.45
N ASP A 366 1.79 -18.81 -16.31
CA ASP A 366 0.58 -19.65 -16.26
C ASP A 366 -0.61 -19.02 -17.00
N SER A 367 -0.70 -17.69 -17.00
CA SER A 367 -1.78 -16.94 -17.68
C SER A 367 -1.56 -16.78 -19.19
N GLY A 368 -0.39 -17.14 -19.73
CA GLY A 368 -0.02 -16.91 -21.13
C GLY A 368 0.40 -15.46 -21.44
N TYR A 369 0.50 -14.58 -20.42
CA TYR A 369 0.98 -13.21 -20.59
C TYR A 369 2.49 -13.08 -20.34
N GLU A 370 3.31 -13.81 -21.10
CA GLU A 370 4.78 -13.84 -20.96
C GLU A 370 5.42 -12.44 -21.07
N VAL A 371 4.83 -11.54 -21.85
CA VAL A 371 5.28 -10.14 -21.99
C VAL A 371 5.31 -9.43 -20.62
N VAL A 372 4.43 -9.80 -19.70
CA VAL A 372 4.38 -9.24 -18.34
C VAL A 372 5.61 -9.63 -17.53
N ILE A 373 6.25 -10.77 -17.81
CA ILE A 373 7.54 -11.14 -17.20
C ILE A 373 8.60 -10.11 -17.61
N GLY A 374 8.63 -9.71 -18.88
CA GLY A 374 9.51 -8.63 -19.34
C GLY A 374 9.24 -7.30 -18.63
N VAL A 375 7.97 -6.97 -18.42
CA VAL A 375 7.57 -5.77 -17.64
C VAL A 375 8.12 -5.83 -16.20
N PHE A 376 8.01 -6.97 -15.53
CA PHE A 376 8.56 -7.17 -14.17
C PHE A 376 10.08 -7.06 -14.13
N CYS A 377 10.79 -7.64 -15.13
CA CYS A 377 12.23 -7.54 -15.23
C CYS A 377 12.70 -6.09 -15.44
N ILE A 378 12.09 -5.37 -16.39
CA ILE A 378 12.43 -3.95 -16.66
C ILE A 378 12.18 -3.11 -15.40
N SER A 379 11.01 -3.29 -14.74
CA SER A 379 10.72 -2.56 -13.51
C SER A 379 11.72 -2.86 -12.40
N THR A 380 12.17 -4.11 -12.26
CA THR A 380 13.18 -4.48 -11.26
C THR A 380 14.52 -3.75 -11.51
N ILE A 381 14.94 -3.64 -12.75
CA ILE A 381 16.13 -2.87 -13.16
C ILE A 381 15.94 -1.38 -12.82
N LEU A 382 14.79 -0.79 -13.17
CA LEU A 382 14.48 0.61 -12.83
C LEU A 382 14.46 0.83 -11.31
N ASN A 383 13.91 -0.11 -10.54
CA ASN A 383 13.92 -0.06 -9.08
C ASN A 383 15.36 -0.04 -8.53
N ALA A 384 16.26 -0.84 -9.08
CA ALA A 384 17.67 -0.84 -8.71
C ALA A 384 18.30 0.54 -8.98
N PHE A 385 18.05 1.13 -10.13
CA PHE A 385 18.59 2.45 -10.48
C PHE A 385 18.22 3.52 -9.45
N TYR A 386 16.93 3.74 -9.19
CA TYR A 386 16.54 4.87 -8.34
C TYR A 386 16.70 4.62 -6.83
N LEU A 387 16.77 3.35 -6.38
CA LEU A 387 16.99 3.04 -4.97
C LEU A 387 18.48 2.97 -4.63
N MET A 388 19.31 2.33 -5.48
CA MET A 388 20.74 2.18 -5.20
C MET A 388 21.53 3.49 -5.35
N GLU A 389 21.03 4.46 -6.10
CA GLU A 389 21.61 5.80 -6.17
C GLU A 389 21.77 6.44 -4.78
N ILE A 390 20.80 6.20 -3.86
CA ILE A 390 20.78 6.83 -2.54
C ILE A 390 21.95 6.39 -1.65
N PRO A 391 22.16 5.09 -1.37
CA PRO A 391 23.34 4.66 -0.64
C PRO A 391 24.64 4.90 -1.42
N ALA A 392 24.62 4.84 -2.76
CA ALA A 392 25.80 5.14 -3.56
C ALA A 392 26.27 6.59 -3.37
N ARG A 393 25.36 7.56 -3.43
CA ARG A 393 25.69 8.98 -3.15
C ARG A 393 26.21 9.17 -1.74
N ALA A 394 25.61 8.50 -0.75
CA ALA A 394 26.01 8.63 0.63
C ALA A 394 27.45 8.15 0.87
N PHE A 395 27.88 7.06 0.26
CA PHE A 395 29.17 6.43 0.55
C PHE A 395 30.30 6.77 -0.44
N PHE A 396 29.97 6.99 -1.73
CA PHE A 396 30.98 7.09 -2.78
C PHE A 396 31.18 8.51 -3.34
N PHE A 397 30.27 9.44 -3.05
CA PHE A 397 30.41 10.84 -3.49
C PHE A 397 31.10 11.70 -2.43
N LYS A 398 31.76 12.76 -2.88
CA LYS A 398 32.42 13.70 -1.96
C LYS A 398 31.39 14.48 -1.16
N LYS A 399 31.68 14.67 0.13
CA LYS A 399 30.87 15.45 1.04
C LYS A 399 30.99 16.94 0.71
N GLU A 400 29.86 17.60 0.44
CA GLU A 400 29.84 19.03 0.12
C GLU A 400 29.64 19.90 1.36
N ARG A 401 28.99 19.34 2.43
CA ARG A 401 28.73 20.06 3.69
C ARG A 401 29.00 19.17 4.89
N GLU A 402 29.66 19.71 5.91
CA GLU A 402 29.82 19.05 7.20
C GLU A 402 28.55 19.22 8.04
N VAL A 403 27.66 18.24 8.01
CA VAL A 403 26.48 18.19 8.88
C VAL A 403 26.63 16.97 9.80
N SER A 404 26.59 17.21 11.11
CA SER A 404 26.53 16.14 12.10
C SER A 404 25.12 15.57 12.12
N VAL A 405 24.96 14.30 11.78
CA VAL A 405 23.64 13.64 11.77
C VAL A 405 23.40 13.01 13.15
N LYS A 406 22.58 13.65 13.97
CA LYS A 406 22.18 13.13 15.29
C LYS A 406 20.77 12.57 15.23
N ILE A 407 20.64 11.24 15.33
CA ILE A 407 19.37 10.56 15.22
C ILE A 407 18.91 10.05 16.59
N PRO A 408 17.71 10.43 17.07
CA PRO A 408 17.16 9.93 18.32
C PRO A 408 17.02 8.39 18.33
N LYS A 409 17.26 7.73 19.45
CA LYS A 409 17.11 6.27 19.58
C LYS A 409 15.69 5.78 19.23
N LEU A 410 14.66 6.56 19.56
CA LEU A 410 13.26 6.24 19.21
C LEU A 410 12.97 6.22 17.69
N ILE A 411 13.87 6.79 16.88
CA ILE A 411 13.83 6.71 15.42
C ILE A 411 14.75 5.58 14.95
N LEU A 412 15.96 5.51 15.47
CA LEU A 412 16.98 4.56 15.03
C LEU A 412 16.56 3.10 15.26
N ILE A 413 16.10 2.77 16.47
CA ILE A 413 15.77 1.38 16.85
C ILE A 413 14.64 0.80 15.99
N PRO A 414 13.46 1.45 15.84
CA PRO A 414 12.41 0.94 14.95
C PRO A 414 12.89 0.80 13.50
N THR A 415 13.72 1.73 13.00
CA THR A 415 14.27 1.66 11.64
C THR A 415 15.14 0.43 11.43
N LEU A 416 16.01 0.10 12.40
CA LEU A 416 16.87 -1.09 12.32
C LEU A 416 16.06 -2.37 12.44
N ILE A 417 15.08 -2.43 13.35
CA ILE A 417 14.23 -3.62 13.50
C ILE A 417 13.43 -3.85 12.21
N THR A 418 12.81 -2.81 11.65
CA THR A 418 12.04 -2.97 10.40
C THR A 418 12.94 -3.36 9.23
N SER A 419 14.19 -2.93 9.17
CA SER A 419 15.13 -3.38 8.14
C SER A 419 15.50 -4.85 8.27
N PHE A 420 15.54 -5.40 9.48
CA PHE A 420 15.79 -6.82 9.71
C PHE A 420 14.58 -7.71 9.31
N LEU A 421 13.37 -7.14 9.29
CA LEU A 421 12.15 -7.84 8.88
C LEU A 421 11.95 -7.92 7.35
N THR A 422 12.83 -7.31 6.59
CA THR A 422 12.74 -7.27 5.11
C THR A 422 13.54 -8.36 4.45
#